data_f3bde5e5b61a6b805b0f40c104fff00d
#
_entry.id   f3bde5e5b61a6b805b0f40c104fff00d
#
_cell.length_a   1.000
_cell.length_b   1.000
_cell.length_c   1.000
_cell.angle_alpha   90.00
_cell.angle_beta   90.00
_cell.angle_gamma   90.00
#
_symmetry.space_group_name_H-M   'P 1'
#
loop_
_entity.id
_entity.type
_entity.pdbx_description
1 polymer ?
#
loop_
_entity_poly.entity_id
_entity_poly.type
_entity_poly.pdbx_seq_one_letter_code
_entity_poly.pdbx_strand_id
1 'polypeptide(L)'
;TTTPGDPAAAGVAGPGAGGPDGAPADPEGTTYRVPAARRAACPVPAGGTSGTGTGGGAAPDAVLAGVRLPCLTTGGGEDVDLVDALAGKPTVLNVWAWWCAPCREELPVIREAAQRHPEWNVVGVHLDGRGQAGLDMLDDLGVTVPSYQDSRSAVAAAAELPAVVPVTLVLRPDGTRAALHAGPFADLADLEAAVTGALG
;
A
#
# COMPACT_ATOMS: atom_id res chain seq x y z
N THR A 1 24.46 14.08 44.12
CA THR A 1 23.82 12.88 43.59
C THR A 1 22.93 13.32 42.43
N THR A 2 23.44 13.22 41.22
CA THR A 2 22.76 13.63 39.98
C THR A 2 22.09 12.40 39.37
N THR A 3 20.78 12.44 39.22
CA THR A 3 19.97 11.42 38.54
C THR A 3 20.14 11.56 37.04
N PRO A 4 20.40 10.50 36.25
CA PRO A 4 20.43 10.57 34.80
C PRO A 4 19.00 10.75 34.25
N GLY A 5 18.85 11.72 33.35
CA GLY A 5 17.60 11.98 32.65
C GLY A 5 17.18 10.83 31.75
N ASP A 6 15.92 10.49 31.85
CA ASP A 6 15.19 9.56 31.01
C ASP A 6 15.19 10.05 29.53
N PRO A 7 15.55 9.22 28.53
CA PRO A 7 15.40 9.63 27.13
C PRO A 7 13.90 9.67 26.79
N ALA A 8 13.46 10.86 26.44
CA ALA A 8 12.12 11.15 26.00
C ALA A 8 11.65 10.13 24.97
N ALA A 9 10.62 9.39 25.33
CA ALA A 9 9.84 8.56 24.41
C ALA A 9 9.34 9.46 23.27
N ALA A 10 9.85 9.23 22.06
CA ALA A 10 9.30 9.82 20.86
C ALA A 10 7.85 9.34 20.75
N GLY A 11 6.92 10.28 20.96
CA GLY A 11 5.50 10.03 20.87
C GLY A 11 5.17 9.47 19.50
N VAL A 12 4.61 8.27 19.47
CA VAL A 12 4.01 7.68 18.29
C VAL A 12 2.81 8.53 17.95
N ALA A 13 2.92 9.37 16.92
CA ALA A 13 1.77 10.08 16.37
C ALA A 13 0.79 9.04 15.84
N GLY A 14 -0.40 8.98 16.40
CA GLY A 14 -1.48 8.14 15.93
C GLY A 14 -1.85 8.45 14.46
N PRO A 15 -2.59 7.57 13.77
CA PRO A 15 -2.95 7.73 12.37
C PRO A 15 -3.93 8.89 12.21
N GLY A 16 -3.42 10.08 11.94
CA GLY A 16 -4.20 11.29 11.74
C GLY A 16 -3.48 12.25 10.82
N ALA A 17 -3.93 12.34 9.60
CA ALA A 17 -3.98 13.47 8.67
C ALA A 17 -2.83 14.50 8.70
N GLY A 18 -1.59 14.09 8.85
CA GLY A 18 -0.44 14.99 8.71
C GLY A 18 0.86 14.23 8.76
N GLY A 19 1.77 14.50 7.80
CA GLY A 19 3.12 13.93 7.82
C GLY A 19 3.92 14.42 9.03
N PRO A 20 5.15 13.88 9.23
CA PRO A 20 6.00 14.16 10.39
C PRO A 20 6.38 15.64 10.53
N ASP A 21 6.19 16.46 9.51
CA ASP A 21 6.44 17.91 9.47
C ASP A 21 5.18 18.74 9.78
N GLY A 22 4.06 18.12 10.11
CA GLY A 22 2.81 18.81 10.45
C GLY A 22 2.11 19.51 9.28
N ALA A 23 2.53 19.28 8.05
CA ALA A 23 1.85 19.81 6.87
C ALA A 23 0.47 19.13 6.69
N PRO A 24 -0.54 19.88 6.21
CA PRO A 24 -1.87 19.32 6.02
C PRO A 24 -1.89 18.24 4.94
N ALA A 25 -2.84 17.31 5.08
CA ALA A 25 -3.15 16.35 4.03
C ALA A 25 -3.71 17.04 2.78
N ASP A 26 -3.51 16.42 1.62
CA ASP A 26 -4.13 16.87 0.38
C ASP A 26 -5.66 16.75 0.48
N PRO A 27 -6.42 17.69 -0.11
CA PRO A 27 -7.87 17.57 -0.17
C PRO A 27 -8.32 16.26 -0.86
N GLU A 28 -9.48 15.75 -0.47
CA GLU A 28 -10.11 14.63 -1.19
C GLU A 28 -10.33 14.98 -2.67
N GLY A 29 -10.09 14.02 -3.55
CA GLY A 29 -10.19 14.22 -4.99
C GLY A 29 -9.03 14.98 -5.61
N THR A 30 -7.94 15.21 -4.88
CA THR A 30 -6.73 15.83 -5.44
C THR A 30 -6.21 15.02 -6.62
N THR A 31 -5.91 15.72 -7.72
CA THR A 31 -5.22 15.13 -8.86
C THR A 31 -3.72 15.40 -8.75
N TYR A 32 -2.93 14.36 -8.99
CA TYR A 32 -1.48 14.42 -8.84
C TYR A 32 -0.76 14.48 -10.19
N ARG A 33 0.42 15.08 -10.17
CA ARG A 33 1.30 15.09 -11.35
C ARG A 33 2.15 13.82 -11.34
N VAL A 34 1.88 12.93 -12.30
CA VAL A 34 2.64 11.68 -12.46
C VAL A 34 3.52 11.79 -13.70
N PRO A 35 4.87 11.70 -13.54
CA PRO A 35 5.77 11.60 -14.70
C PRO A 35 5.39 10.40 -15.57
N ALA A 36 5.41 10.57 -16.89
CA ALA A 36 4.99 9.50 -17.83
C ALA A 36 5.73 8.16 -17.58
N ALA A 37 7.02 8.24 -17.24
CA ALA A 37 7.85 7.07 -16.96
C ALA A 37 7.49 6.36 -15.64
N ARG A 38 6.66 6.98 -14.78
CA ARG A 38 6.24 6.43 -13.49
C ARG A 38 4.77 6.05 -13.46
N ARG A 39 4.05 6.23 -14.57
CA ARG A 39 2.65 5.83 -14.65
C ARG A 39 2.52 4.32 -14.59
N ALA A 40 1.75 3.85 -13.63
CA ALA A 40 1.38 2.44 -13.49
C ALA A 40 -0.11 2.37 -13.16
N ALA A 41 -0.87 1.67 -13.99
CA ALA A 41 -2.29 1.48 -13.73
C ALA A 41 -2.48 0.51 -12.57
N CYS A 42 -3.27 0.89 -11.57
CA CYS A 42 -3.69 -0.03 -10.53
C CYS A 42 -4.69 -1.05 -11.10
N PRO A 43 -4.76 -2.26 -10.54
CA PRO A 43 -5.85 -3.17 -10.80
C PRO A 43 -7.21 -2.48 -10.60
N VAL A 44 -8.15 -2.80 -11.48
CA VAL A 44 -9.54 -2.32 -11.41
C VAL A 44 -10.50 -3.51 -11.52
N PRO A 45 -11.72 -3.44 -11.00
CA PRO A 45 -12.70 -4.49 -11.12
C PRO A 45 -12.93 -4.92 -12.58
N ALA A 46 -13.04 -6.20 -12.81
CA ALA A 46 -13.43 -6.75 -14.11
C ALA A 46 -14.86 -6.32 -14.45
N GLY A 47 -15.04 -5.24 -15.21
CA GLY A 47 -16.36 -4.67 -15.55
C GLY A 47 -16.46 -3.16 -15.37
N GLY A 48 -15.39 -2.50 -14.95
CA GLY A 48 -15.29 -1.05 -14.80
C GLY A 48 -15.66 -0.54 -13.40
N THR A 49 -15.41 0.75 -13.15
CA THR A 49 -15.45 1.41 -11.83
C THR A 49 -16.84 1.59 -11.20
N SER A 50 -17.92 1.28 -11.91
CA SER A 50 -19.31 1.58 -11.51
C SER A 50 -20.17 0.32 -11.31
N GLY A 51 -19.70 -0.66 -10.55
CA GLY A 51 -20.49 -1.84 -10.24
C GLY A 51 -20.65 -2.04 -8.75
N THR A 52 -21.89 -2.03 -8.25
CA THR A 52 -22.32 -2.91 -7.16
C THR A 52 -22.20 -4.33 -7.70
N GLY A 53 -20.98 -4.69 -8.13
CA GLY A 53 -20.70 -6.01 -8.67
C GLY A 53 -20.60 -6.99 -7.52
N THR A 54 -21.54 -7.91 -7.45
CA THR A 54 -21.30 -9.24 -6.90
C THR A 54 -20.19 -9.88 -7.73
N GLY A 55 -18.96 -9.36 -7.57
CA GLY A 55 -17.74 -9.90 -8.18
C GLY A 55 -17.60 -11.33 -7.69
N GLY A 56 -17.70 -12.28 -8.62
CA GLY A 56 -17.62 -13.68 -8.29
C GLY A 56 -16.27 -14.01 -7.66
N GLY A 57 -16.27 -14.45 -6.41
CA GLY A 57 -15.13 -15.08 -5.79
C GLY A 57 -14.56 -14.47 -4.53
N ALA A 58 -14.98 -13.28 -4.10
CA ALA A 58 -14.53 -12.74 -2.81
C ALA A 58 -15.17 -13.52 -1.66
N ALA A 59 -14.33 -13.87 -0.67
CA ALA A 59 -14.83 -14.49 0.55
C ALA A 59 -15.65 -13.48 1.39
N PRO A 60 -16.63 -13.92 2.19
CA PRO A 60 -17.41 -13.02 3.04
C PRO A 60 -16.56 -12.33 4.11
N ASP A 61 -15.40 -12.87 4.42
CA ASP A 61 -14.39 -12.37 5.35
C ASP A 61 -13.14 -11.77 4.64
N ALA A 62 -13.32 -11.31 3.41
CA ALA A 62 -12.27 -10.60 2.69
C ALA A 62 -11.76 -9.39 3.51
N VAL A 63 -10.44 -9.33 3.70
CA VAL A 63 -9.81 -8.40 4.65
C VAL A 63 -10.04 -6.93 4.29
N LEU A 64 -10.11 -6.61 3.00
CA LEU A 64 -10.27 -5.23 2.51
C LEU A 64 -11.73 -4.88 2.18
N ALA A 65 -12.71 -5.60 2.75
CA ALA A 65 -14.11 -5.34 2.51
C ALA A 65 -14.49 -3.87 2.84
N GLY A 66 -15.10 -3.19 1.87
CA GLY A 66 -15.51 -1.80 1.98
C GLY A 66 -14.37 -0.77 1.85
N VAL A 67 -13.13 -1.19 1.62
CA VAL A 67 -12.02 -0.27 1.36
C VAL A 67 -12.05 0.17 -0.11
N ARG A 68 -12.18 1.48 -0.31
CA ARG A 68 -12.19 2.10 -1.64
C ARG A 68 -11.12 3.17 -1.69
N LEU A 69 -10.24 3.11 -2.68
CA LEU A 69 -9.10 4.03 -2.84
C LEU A 69 -8.89 4.45 -4.30
N PRO A 70 -8.43 5.68 -4.54
CA PRO A 70 -8.02 6.11 -5.87
C PRO A 70 -6.62 5.57 -6.21
N CYS A 71 -6.33 5.41 -7.49
CA CYS A 71 -5.00 5.01 -7.95
C CYS A 71 -4.05 6.22 -7.96
N LEU A 72 -3.10 6.25 -7.05
CA LEU A 72 -2.08 7.29 -6.93
C LEU A 72 -1.23 7.41 -8.21
N THR A 73 -0.76 6.27 -8.73
CA THR A 73 0.19 6.22 -9.85
C THR A 73 -0.42 6.49 -11.24
N THR A 74 -1.73 6.74 -11.30
CA THR A 74 -2.38 7.33 -12.48
C THR A 74 -2.72 8.81 -12.31
N GLY A 75 -2.50 9.36 -11.11
CA GLY A 75 -2.76 10.75 -10.79
C GLY A 75 -4.01 10.98 -9.92
N GLY A 76 -4.52 9.96 -9.27
CA GLY A 76 -5.78 9.99 -8.54
C GLY A 76 -6.95 9.58 -9.44
N GLY A 77 -8.13 10.09 -9.17
CA GLY A 77 -9.35 9.77 -9.90
C GLY A 77 -10.42 9.15 -9.01
N GLU A 78 -11.30 8.36 -9.59
CA GLU A 78 -12.37 7.69 -8.84
C GLU A 78 -11.81 6.56 -7.96
N ASP A 79 -12.42 6.41 -6.78
CA ASP A 79 -12.10 5.33 -5.86
C ASP A 79 -12.58 3.98 -6.42
N VAL A 80 -11.70 2.98 -6.38
CA VAL A 80 -12.06 1.60 -6.74
C VAL A 80 -12.19 0.75 -5.49
N ASP A 81 -13.10 -0.22 -5.50
CA ASP A 81 -13.22 -1.23 -4.45
C ASP A 81 -12.03 -2.19 -4.52
N LEU A 82 -11.26 -2.31 -3.43
CA LEU A 82 -10.03 -3.11 -3.45
C LEU A 82 -10.31 -4.61 -3.48
N VAL A 83 -11.39 -5.10 -2.91
CA VAL A 83 -11.74 -6.52 -2.98
C VAL A 83 -11.99 -6.92 -4.41
N ASP A 84 -12.81 -6.15 -5.13
CA ASP A 84 -13.13 -6.42 -6.53
C ASP A 84 -11.94 -6.23 -7.46
N ALA A 85 -11.12 -5.20 -7.18
CA ALA A 85 -9.95 -4.88 -8.00
C ALA A 85 -8.83 -5.92 -7.90
N LEU A 86 -8.67 -6.56 -6.74
CA LEU A 86 -7.60 -7.50 -6.44
C LEU A 86 -8.03 -8.97 -6.53
N ALA A 87 -9.32 -9.24 -6.80
CA ALA A 87 -9.85 -10.58 -6.85
C ALA A 87 -9.19 -11.46 -7.92
N GLY A 88 -9.16 -12.77 -7.65
CA GLY A 88 -8.76 -13.81 -8.62
C GLY A 88 -7.26 -14.06 -8.74
N LYS A 89 -6.41 -13.25 -8.12
CA LYS A 89 -4.97 -13.47 -8.05
C LYS A 89 -4.47 -13.35 -6.62
N PRO A 90 -3.41 -14.08 -6.24
CA PRO A 90 -2.69 -13.75 -5.01
C PRO A 90 -2.23 -12.30 -5.04
N THR A 91 -2.32 -11.63 -3.91
CA THR A 91 -1.96 -10.20 -3.82
C THR A 91 -0.84 -9.99 -2.82
N VAL A 92 0.18 -9.26 -3.23
CA VAL A 92 1.24 -8.68 -2.39
C VAL A 92 0.92 -7.18 -2.28
N LEU A 93 0.38 -6.76 -1.16
CA LEU A 93 0.00 -5.38 -0.89
C LEU A 93 0.99 -4.78 0.10
N ASN A 94 1.86 -3.89 -0.41
CA ASN A 94 2.88 -3.22 0.39
C ASN A 94 2.39 -1.85 0.83
N VAL A 95 2.31 -1.63 2.14
CA VAL A 95 1.93 -0.35 2.74
C VAL A 95 3.18 0.44 3.07
N TRP A 96 3.30 1.64 2.52
CA TRP A 96 4.49 2.48 2.59
C TRP A 96 4.13 3.96 2.75
N ALA A 97 5.11 4.80 3.13
CA ALA A 97 4.93 6.25 3.22
C ALA A 97 6.17 6.99 2.69
N TRP A 98 5.97 8.19 2.14
CA TRP A 98 7.05 9.00 1.55
C TRP A 98 8.17 9.35 2.55
N TRP A 99 7.85 9.48 3.84
CA TRP A 99 8.79 9.79 4.93
C TRP A 99 9.47 8.56 5.54
N CYS A 100 9.13 7.36 5.09
CA CYS A 100 9.60 6.10 5.65
C CYS A 100 10.93 5.69 5.00
N ALA A 101 12.04 5.83 5.72
CA ALA A 101 13.36 5.47 5.21
C ALA A 101 13.48 3.97 4.82
N PRO A 102 13.05 2.99 5.66
CA PRO A 102 13.11 1.58 5.25
C PRO A 102 12.18 1.25 4.06
N CYS A 103 11.07 1.99 3.85
CA CYS A 103 10.24 1.83 2.67
C CYS A 103 11.01 2.19 1.38
N ARG A 104 11.88 3.22 1.43
CA ARG A 104 12.72 3.61 0.29
C ARG A 104 13.67 2.48 -0.13
N GLU A 105 14.17 1.72 0.83
CA GLU A 105 15.07 0.58 0.59
C GLU A 105 14.32 -0.63 0.01
N GLU A 106 13.07 -0.86 0.45
CA GLU A 106 12.25 -2.00 0.04
C GLU A 106 11.56 -1.80 -1.32
N LEU A 107 11.12 -0.59 -1.67
CA LEU A 107 10.34 -0.34 -2.89
C LEU A 107 10.99 -0.86 -4.20
N PRO A 108 12.33 -0.84 -4.38
CA PRO A 108 12.98 -1.52 -5.50
C PRO A 108 12.72 -3.04 -5.54
N VAL A 109 12.67 -3.69 -4.37
CA VAL A 109 12.36 -5.14 -4.24
C VAL A 109 10.91 -5.41 -4.65
N ILE A 110 9.97 -4.56 -4.19
CA ILE A 110 8.54 -4.65 -4.57
C ILE A 110 8.37 -4.48 -6.09
N ARG A 111 9.10 -3.54 -6.71
CA ARG A 111 9.09 -3.37 -8.17
C ARG A 111 9.60 -4.63 -8.87
N GLU A 112 10.69 -5.22 -8.39
CA GLU A 112 11.24 -6.42 -8.98
C GLU A 112 10.26 -7.59 -8.89
N ALA A 113 9.58 -7.76 -7.75
CA ALA A 113 8.52 -8.73 -7.57
C ALA A 113 7.37 -8.51 -8.58
N ALA A 114 6.92 -7.27 -8.78
CA ALA A 114 5.88 -6.94 -9.74
C ALA A 114 6.26 -7.30 -11.19
N GLN A 115 7.54 -7.18 -11.53
CA GLN A 115 8.05 -7.53 -12.87
C GLN A 115 8.21 -9.03 -13.06
N ARG A 116 8.59 -9.74 -12.00
CA ARG A 116 8.87 -11.18 -12.06
C ARG A 116 7.63 -12.05 -11.95
N HIS A 117 6.62 -11.58 -11.24
CA HIS A 117 5.40 -12.32 -10.91
C HIS A 117 4.13 -11.68 -11.49
N PRO A 118 3.91 -11.73 -12.82
CA PRO A 118 2.70 -11.21 -13.45
C PRO A 118 1.42 -11.98 -13.03
N GLU A 119 1.58 -13.16 -12.45
CA GLU A 119 0.50 -13.97 -11.87
C GLU A 119 0.02 -13.42 -10.53
N TRP A 120 0.77 -12.54 -9.86
CA TRP A 120 0.38 -11.86 -8.63
C TRP A 120 -0.13 -10.45 -8.92
N ASN A 121 -1.00 -9.94 -8.06
CA ASN A 121 -1.20 -8.52 -7.93
C ASN A 121 -0.14 -7.97 -6.97
N VAL A 122 0.88 -7.30 -7.46
CA VAL A 122 1.87 -6.61 -6.62
C VAL A 122 1.56 -5.12 -6.67
N VAL A 123 1.07 -4.59 -5.56
CA VAL A 123 0.58 -3.21 -5.46
C VAL A 123 1.10 -2.52 -4.21
N GLY A 124 1.31 -1.22 -4.29
CA GLY A 124 1.58 -0.36 -3.16
C GLY A 124 0.31 0.29 -2.62
N VAL A 125 0.34 0.67 -1.35
CA VAL A 125 -0.61 1.60 -0.73
C VAL A 125 0.21 2.67 -0.03
N HIS A 126 0.11 3.90 -0.52
CA HIS A 126 0.74 5.05 0.12
C HIS A 126 -0.11 5.52 1.28
N LEU A 127 0.40 5.31 2.50
CA LEU A 127 -0.27 5.63 3.75
C LEU A 127 0.14 7.03 4.23
N ASP A 128 -0.42 8.06 3.66
CA ASP A 128 -0.23 9.45 4.09
C ASP A 128 -1.17 10.36 3.29
N GLY A 129 -1.54 11.51 3.86
CA GLY A 129 -2.41 12.48 3.19
C GLY A 129 -1.73 13.30 2.09
N ARG A 130 -0.45 13.08 1.76
CA ARG A 130 0.31 13.86 0.76
C ARG A 130 0.76 12.99 -0.42
N GLY A 131 -0.17 12.71 -1.30
CA GLY A 131 0.05 11.81 -2.43
C GLY A 131 1.14 12.29 -3.38
N GLN A 132 1.31 13.61 -3.59
CA GLN A 132 2.39 14.11 -4.43
C GLN A 132 3.77 13.79 -3.86
N ALA A 133 3.98 13.88 -2.54
CA ALA A 133 5.24 13.51 -1.90
C ALA A 133 5.56 12.01 -2.09
N GLY A 134 4.52 11.15 -2.07
CA GLY A 134 4.67 9.74 -2.41
C GLY A 134 5.12 9.52 -3.86
N LEU A 135 4.52 10.23 -4.82
CA LEU A 135 4.91 10.17 -6.24
C LEU A 135 6.33 10.68 -6.48
N ASP A 136 6.70 11.78 -5.82
CA ASP A 136 8.05 12.34 -5.92
C ASP A 136 9.08 11.32 -5.40
N MET A 137 8.79 10.62 -4.30
CA MET A 137 9.65 9.54 -3.80
C MET A 137 9.78 8.38 -4.80
N LEU A 138 8.68 7.94 -5.42
CA LEU A 138 8.74 6.89 -6.44
C LEU A 138 9.58 7.32 -7.65
N ASP A 139 9.50 8.59 -8.04
CA ASP A 139 10.28 9.15 -9.16
C ASP A 139 11.78 9.23 -8.81
N ASP A 140 12.12 9.72 -7.62
CA ASP A 140 13.49 9.78 -7.10
C ASP A 140 14.16 8.40 -7.08
N LEU A 141 13.40 7.36 -6.70
CA LEU A 141 13.87 5.98 -6.64
C LEU A 141 13.90 5.28 -8.01
N GLY A 142 13.32 5.88 -9.03
CA GLY A 142 13.12 5.22 -10.32
C GLY A 142 12.19 4.01 -10.28
N VAL A 143 11.30 3.97 -9.28
CA VAL A 143 10.38 2.84 -9.03
C VAL A 143 9.06 3.07 -9.74
N THR A 144 8.57 2.04 -10.43
CA THR A 144 7.25 2.01 -11.06
C THR A 144 6.49 0.80 -10.54
N VAL A 145 5.62 1.02 -9.55
CA VAL A 145 4.75 0.01 -8.92
C VAL A 145 3.34 0.62 -8.85
N PRO A 146 2.29 -0.08 -9.33
CA PRO A 146 0.93 0.36 -9.14
C PRO A 146 0.68 0.66 -7.67
N SER A 147 0.24 1.87 -7.34
CA SER A 147 0.03 2.26 -5.94
C SER A 147 -1.28 3.02 -5.78
N TYR A 148 -2.03 2.66 -4.74
CA TYR A 148 -3.24 3.36 -4.31
C TYR A 148 -2.88 4.44 -3.28
N GLN A 149 -3.76 5.45 -3.15
CA GLN A 149 -3.64 6.52 -2.16
C GLN A 149 -4.59 6.26 -1.00
N ASP A 150 -4.05 6.07 0.20
CA ASP A 150 -4.83 5.90 1.42
C ASP A 150 -4.57 7.04 2.41
N SER A 151 -5.28 8.15 2.20
CA SER A 151 -5.15 9.35 3.05
C SER A 151 -5.82 9.20 4.43
N ARG A 152 -6.61 8.15 4.64
CA ARG A 152 -7.41 7.93 5.85
C ARG A 152 -7.06 6.67 6.63
N SER A 153 -5.99 5.97 6.22
CA SER A 153 -5.56 4.71 6.82
C SER A 153 -6.65 3.61 6.80
N ALA A 154 -7.47 3.61 5.74
CA ALA A 154 -8.58 2.68 5.60
C ALA A 154 -8.09 1.22 5.51
N VAL A 155 -6.98 0.98 4.79
CA VAL A 155 -6.35 -0.35 4.70
C VAL A 155 -5.82 -0.78 6.07
N ALA A 156 -5.15 0.12 6.78
CA ALA A 156 -4.62 -0.20 8.10
C ALA A 156 -5.73 -0.56 9.09
N ALA A 157 -6.84 0.16 9.05
CA ALA A 157 -8.00 -0.10 9.90
C ALA A 157 -8.69 -1.43 9.53
N ALA A 158 -8.96 -1.67 8.23
CA ALA A 158 -9.66 -2.88 7.78
C ALA A 158 -8.83 -4.15 8.00
N ALA A 159 -7.52 -4.06 7.76
CA ALA A 159 -6.61 -5.19 7.91
C ALA A 159 -5.97 -5.30 9.30
N GLU A 160 -6.36 -4.46 10.26
CA GLU A 160 -5.80 -4.44 11.63
C GLU A 160 -4.26 -4.45 11.61
N LEU A 161 -3.68 -3.57 10.79
CA LEU A 161 -2.22 -3.51 10.62
C LEU A 161 -1.55 -2.88 11.84
N PRO A 162 -0.32 -3.30 12.19
CA PRO A 162 0.46 -2.61 13.20
C PRO A 162 0.78 -1.17 12.76
N ALA A 163 0.96 -0.28 13.74
CA ALA A 163 1.26 1.13 13.50
C ALA A 163 2.74 1.37 13.08
N VAL A 164 3.21 0.60 12.12
CA VAL A 164 4.56 0.68 11.55
C VAL A 164 4.48 0.60 10.02
N VAL A 165 5.47 1.12 9.34
CA VAL A 165 5.70 0.94 7.90
C VAL A 165 7.18 0.67 7.66
N PRO A 166 7.53 -0.16 6.65
CA PRO A 166 6.63 -0.84 5.73
C PRO A 166 5.92 -2.04 6.37
N VAL A 167 4.75 -2.36 5.83
CA VAL A 167 4.03 -3.60 6.14
C VAL A 167 3.57 -4.22 4.83
N THR A 168 3.83 -5.50 4.65
CA THR A 168 3.33 -6.24 3.49
C THR A 168 2.27 -7.24 3.89
N LEU A 169 1.09 -7.11 3.29
CA LEU A 169 -0.04 -8.01 3.44
C LEU A 169 -0.09 -8.94 2.24
N VAL A 170 -0.11 -10.25 2.49
CA VAL A 170 -0.31 -11.26 1.45
C VAL A 170 -1.76 -11.74 1.53
N LEU A 171 -2.48 -11.62 0.42
CA LEU A 171 -3.87 -12.06 0.30
C LEU A 171 -3.97 -13.23 -0.68
N ARG A 172 -4.90 -14.14 -0.38
CA ARG A 172 -5.32 -15.18 -1.31
C ARG A 172 -6.19 -14.59 -2.42
N PRO A 173 -6.43 -15.33 -3.52
CA PRO A 173 -7.29 -14.88 -4.63
C PRO A 173 -8.72 -14.51 -4.24
N ASP A 174 -9.19 -15.01 -3.11
CA ASP A 174 -10.51 -14.72 -2.53
C ASP A 174 -10.55 -13.51 -1.59
N GLY A 175 -9.40 -12.83 -1.40
CA GLY A 175 -9.26 -11.66 -0.54
C GLY A 175 -9.02 -11.96 0.94
N THR A 176 -8.93 -13.23 1.34
CA THR A 176 -8.57 -13.59 2.72
C THR A 176 -7.07 -13.40 2.98
N ARG A 177 -6.71 -13.13 4.24
CA ARG A 177 -5.30 -12.95 4.63
C ARG A 177 -4.57 -14.29 4.61
N ALA A 178 -3.48 -14.36 3.84
CA ALA A 178 -2.52 -15.46 3.90
C ALA A 178 -1.42 -15.18 4.92
N ALA A 179 -0.83 -13.97 4.87
CA ALA A 179 0.22 -13.56 5.81
C ALA A 179 0.26 -12.04 6.00
N LEU A 180 0.98 -11.62 7.03
CA LEU A 180 1.35 -10.23 7.30
C LEU A 180 2.83 -10.21 7.69
N HIS A 181 3.61 -9.37 7.00
CA HIS A 181 5.02 -9.14 7.29
C HIS A 181 5.19 -7.67 7.70
N ALA A 182 5.74 -7.43 8.89
CA ALA A 182 6.06 -6.10 9.39
C ALA A 182 7.56 -5.85 9.30
N GLY A 183 7.95 -4.79 8.60
CA GLY A 183 9.33 -4.47 8.29
C GLY A 183 9.68 -4.70 6.81
N PRO A 184 10.85 -4.22 6.38
CA PRO A 184 11.27 -4.35 4.99
C PRO A 184 11.76 -5.76 4.66
N PHE A 185 11.53 -6.22 3.43
CA PHE A 185 12.24 -7.34 2.85
C PHE A 185 13.64 -6.91 2.41
N ALA A 186 14.65 -7.72 2.74
CA ALA A 186 16.03 -7.41 2.40
C ALA A 186 16.29 -7.56 0.89
N ASP A 187 15.66 -8.55 0.27
CA ASP A 187 15.77 -8.82 -1.17
C ASP A 187 14.53 -9.56 -1.69
N LEU A 188 14.53 -9.81 -3.01
CA LEU A 188 13.42 -10.49 -3.67
C LEU A 188 13.25 -11.94 -3.21
N ALA A 189 14.34 -12.65 -2.90
CA ALA A 189 14.25 -14.05 -2.47
C ALA A 189 13.52 -14.18 -1.13
N ASP A 190 13.76 -13.24 -0.20
CA ASP A 190 13.05 -13.17 1.07
C ASP A 190 11.55 -12.92 0.86
N LEU A 191 11.21 -11.99 -0.04
CA LEU A 191 9.82 -11.70 -0.38
C LEU A 191 9.15 -12.92 -1.03
N GLU A 192 9.78 -13.53 -2.04
CA GLU A 192 9.25 -14.72 -2.72
C GLU A 192 9.03 -15.88 -1.75
N ALA A 193 9.98 -16.13 -0.84
CA ALA A 193 9.85 -17.15 0.19
C ALA A 193 8.67 -16.89 1.13
N ALA A 194 8.49 -15.65 1.57
CA ALA A 194 7.38 -15.27 2.43
C ALA A 194 6.02 -15.44 1.74
N VAL A 195 5.91 -15.00 0.46
CA VAL A 195 4.66 -15.09 -0.31
C VAL A 195 4.34 -16.54 -0.64
N THR A 196 5.28 -17.31 -1.19
CA THR A 196 5.05 -18.71 -1.56
C THR A 196 4.77 -19.58 -0.34
N GLY A 197 5.49 -19.36 0.77
CA GLY A 197 5.23 -20.05 2.03
C GLY A 197 3.86 -19.77 2.63
N ALA A 198 3.32 -18.57 2.42
CA ALA A 198 1.99 -18.19 2.90
C ALA A 198 0.83 -18.71 2.05
N LEU A 199 1.07 -18.91 0.77
CA LEU A 199 0.05 -19.38 -0.17
C LEU A 199 -0.03 -20.91 -0.26
N GLY A 200 1.00 -21.59 0.25
CA GLY A 200 1.04 -23.03 0.50
C GLY A 200 1.21 -23.91 -0.57
#